data_b303f920f71d5636189716c9503e54a3
#
_entry.id   b303f920f71d5636189716c9503e54a3
#
_cell.length_a   1.000
_cell.length_b   1.000
_cell.length_c   1.000
_cell.angle_alpha   90.00
_cell.angle_beta   90.00
_cell.angle_gamma   90.00
#
_symmetry.space_group_name_H-M   'P 1'
#
loop_
_entity.id
_entity.type
_entity.pdbx_description
1 polymer ?
#
loop_
_entity_poly.entity_id
_entity_poly.type
_entity_poly.pdbx_seq_one_letter_code
_entity_poly.pdbx_strand_id
1 'polypeptide(L)'
;CINVLLDYDEPIRLPKTDLEYTMETEFSLQPVVLSDNKTISCVICNLTEKVLSTDPETLKSEVIKQLCVPQPASIRIGWGSYWKDGKWSFEQSSGVLSLHGQVPFYGESSKVALCGMMSERKTPYSSIEAAIEVGRSFCHETFETRRPLHPVLITHVLFIVLILSLILIYTRKD
;
A
#
# COMPACT_ATOMS: atom_id res chain seq x y z
N CYS A 1 3.65 -7.40 1.43
CA CYS A 1 4.15 -7.39 0.05
C CYS A 1 5.54 -7.98 -0.02
N ILE A 2 5.92 -8.53 -1.17
CA ILE A 2 7.29 -8.96 -1.46
C ILE A 2 7.89 -7.91 -2.37
N ASN A 3 9.09 -7.43 -2.05
CA ASN A 3 9.81 -6.51 -2.90
C ASN A 3 10.97 -7.24 -3.59
N VAL A 4 11.06 -7.10 -4.91
CA VAL A 4 12.13 -7.65 -5.74
C VAL A 4 12.91 -6.49 -6.33
N LEU A 5 14.22 -6.50 -6.15
CA LEU A 5 15.13 -5.51 -6.70
C LEU A 5 15.87 -6.12 -7.89
N LEU A 6 15.80 -5.46 -9.03
CA LEU A 6 16.43 -5.85 -10.29
C LEU A 6 17.49 -4.81 -10.64
N ASP A 7 18.76 -5.20 -10.61
CA ASP A 7 19.89 -4.30 -10.89
C ASP A 7 20.43 -4.55 -12.30
N TYR A 8 20.69 -3.49 -13.04
CA TYR A 8 21.19 -3.49 -14.43
C TYR A 8 22.50 -2.71 -14.53
N ASP A 9 23.36 -3.12 -15.46
CA ASP A 9 24.60 -2.40 -15.76
C ASP A 9 24.33 -1.09 -16.50
N GLU A 10 23.28 -1.07 -17.33
CA GLU A 10 22.87 0.06 -18.16
C GLU A 10 21.52 0.64 -17.71
N PRO A 11 21.22 1.90 -18.04
CA PRO A 11 19.93 2.51 -17.73
C PRO A 11 18.75 1.73 -18.32
N ILE A 12 17.75 1.49 -17.50
CA ILE A 12 16.56 0.72 -17.87
C ILE A 12 15.33 1.63 -17.91
N ARG A 13 14.40 1.29 -18.79
CA ARG A 13 13.06 1.89 -18.84
C ARG A 13 12.00 0.80 -18.81
N LEU A 14 10.92 1.07 -18.13
CA LEU A 14 9.77 0.17 -18.11
C LEU A 14 8.98 0.31 -19.41
N PRO A 15 8.59 -0.81 -20.05
CA PRO A 15 7.82 -0.78 -21.31
C PRO A 15 6.34 -0.40 -21.12
N LYS A 16 5.81 -0.49 -19.90
CA LYS A 16 4.40 -0.20 -19.57
C LYS A 16 4.31 0.82 -18.44
N THR A 17 3.13 1.38 -18.24
CA THR A 17 2.80 2.26 -17.11
C THR A 17 2.56 1.46 -15.83
N ASP A 18 2.66 2.11 -14.67
CA ASP A 18 2.40 1.50 -13.36
C ASP A 18 1.00 0.89 -13.27
N LEU A 19 0.01 1.56 -13.87
CA LEU A 19 -1.37 1.09 -13.89
C LEU A 19 -1.52 -0.21 -14.71
N GLU A 20 -0.88 -0.29 -15.87
CA GLU A 20 -0.90 -1.50 -16.69
C GLU A 20 -0.28 -2.67 -15.96
N TYR A 21 0.87 -2.48 -15.29
CA TYR A 21 1.48 -3.53 -14.48
C TYR A 21 0.58 -3.98 -13.33
N THR A 22 -0.06 -3.06 -12.64
CA THR A 22 -0.95 -3.39 -11.52
C THR A 22 -2.18 -4.17 -11.97
N MET A 23 -2.75 -3.81 -13.12
CA MET A 23 -4.01 -4.38 -13.60
C MET A 23 -3.84 -5.62 -14.47
N GLU A 24 -2.74 -5.72 -15.21
CA GLU A 24 -2.56 -6.76 -16.24
C GLU A 24 -1.62 -7.89 -15.80
N THR A 25 -0.85 -7.73 -14.72
CA THR A 25 0.04 -8.79 -14.25
C THR A 25 -0.62 -9.65 -13.19
N GLU A 26 -0.32 -10.96 -13.20
CA GLU A 26 -0.85 -11.93 -12.23
C GLU A 26 -0.49 -11.52 -10.79
N PHE A 27 0.70 -10.94 -10.61
CA PHE A 27 1.21 -10.56 -9.30
C PHE A 27 0.81 -9.14 -8.89
N SER A 28 0.04 -8.41 -9.70
CA SER A 28 -0.27 -6.99 -9.51
C SER A 28 1.00 -6.20 -9.18
N LEU A 29 1.94 -6.20 -10.13
CA LEU A 29 3.26 -5.64 -9.94
C LEU A 29 3.21 -4.11 -9.87
N GLN A 30 4.01 -3.56 -8.96
CA GLN A 30 4.23 -2.11 -8.85
C GLN A 30 5.74 -1.84 -8.97
N PRO A 31 6.25 -1.70 -10.21
CA PRO A 31 7.65 -1.41 -10.44
C PRO A 31 7.93 0.09 -10.36
N VAL A 32 9.06 0.45 -9.80
CA VAL A 32 9.59 1.82 -9.79
C VAL A 32 11.05 1.78 -10.20
N VAL A 33 11.41 2.56 -11.23
CA VAL A 33 12.81 2.78 -11.57
C VAL A 33 13.39 3.77 -10.56
N LEU A 34 14.45 3.37 -9.87
CA LEU A 34 15.08 4.22 -8.86
C LEU A 34 15.89 5.37 -9.50
N SER A 35 16.34 6.31 -8.69
CA SER A 35 17.02 7.52 -9.13
C SER A 35 18.35 7.29 -9.87
N ASP A 36 18.95 6.10 -9.73
CA ASP A 36 20.14 5.67 -10.47
C ASP A 36 19.83 5.29 -11.93
N ASN A 37 18.55 5.16 -12.29
CA ASN A 37 18.04 4.66 -13.56
C ASN A 37 18.52 3.24 -13.93
N LYS A 38 19.11 2.51 -13.00
CA LYS A 38 19.68 1.17 -13.22
C LYS A 38 19.04 0.11 -12.31
N THR A 39 18.28 0.52 -11.32
CA THR A 39 17.60 -0.39 -10.41
C THR A 39 16.08 -0.26 -10.54
N ILE A 40 15.39 -1.38 -10.73
CA ILE A 40 13.94 -1.47 -10.60
C ILE A 40 13.63 -2.05 -9.23
N SER A 41 12.87 -1.31 -8.42
CA SER A 41 12.22 -1.82 -7.22
C SER A 41 10.80 -2.24 -7.58
N CYS A 42 10.52 -3.53 -7.54
CA CYS A 42 9.22 -4.07 -7.92
C CYS A 42 8.52 -4.70 -6.73
N VAL A 43 7.36 -4.18 -6.38
CA VAL A 43 6.53 -4.70 -5.29
C VAL A 43 5.47 -5.65 -5.86
N ILE A 44 5.38 -6.85 -5.28
CA ILE A 44 4.31 -7.82 -5.55
C ILE A 44 3.18 -7.53 -4.57
N CYS A 45 2.04 -7.08 -5.08
CA CYS A 45 0.90 -6.68 -4.26
C CYS A 45 -0.15 -7.79 -4.09
N ASN A 46 -0.29 -8.68 -5.07
CA ASN A 46 -1.25 -9.79 -5.03
C ASN A 46 -0.62 -11.02 -4.37
N LEU A 47 -0.69 -11.12 -3.05
CA LEU A 47 -0.14 -12.23 -2.26
C LEU A 47 -1.13 -13.40 -2.17
N THR A 48 -1.40 -14.04 -3.30
CA THR A 48 -2.20 -15.28 -3.33
C THR A 48 -1.44 -16.44 -2.69
N GLU A 49 -2.14 -17.52 -2.33
CA GLU A 49 -1.48 -18.73 -1.80
C GLU A 49 -0.46 -19.30 -2.79
N LYS A 50 -0.71 -19.18 -4.10
CA LYS A 50 0.24 -19.53 -5.15
C LYS A 50 1.53 -18.71 -5.02
N VAL A 51 1.44 -17.41 -4.90
CA VAL A 51 2.62 -16.52 -4.73
C VAL A 51 3.34 -16.84 -3.44
N LEU A 52 2.61 -17.03 -2.34
CA LEU A 52 3.17 -17.32 -1.02
C LEU A 52 3.89 -18.66 -0.93
N SER A 53 3.56 -19.62 -1.80
CA SER A 53 4.20 -20.93 -1.89
C SER A 53 5.23 -21.04 -3.03
N THR A 54 5.40 -20.00 -3.86
CA THR A 54 6.41 -19.98 -4.92
C THR A 54 7.79 -19.69 -4.34
N ASP A 55 8.76 -20.54 -4.65
CA ASP A 55 10.14 -20.35 -4.18
C ASP A 55 10.80 -19.10 -4.75
N PRO A 56 11.85 -18.55 -4.11
CA PRO A 56 12.46 -17.29 -4.50
C PRO A 56 12.97 -17.23 -5.93
N GLU A 57 13.56 -18.30 -6.46
CA GLU A 57 14.15 -18.28 -7.79
C GLU A 57 13.05 -18.30 -8.88
N THR A 58 12.02 -19.10 -8.68
CA THR A 58 10.84 -19.12 -9.54
C THR A 58 10.13 -17.76 -9.49
N LEU A 59 9.97 -17.19 -8.29
CA LEU A 59 9.33 -15.88 -8.11
C LEU A 59 10.09 -14.77 -8.85
N LYS A 60 11.41 -14.72 -8.73
CA LYS A 60 12.25 -13.75 -9.44
C LYS A 60 12.10 -13.87 -10.96
N SER A 61 12.11 -15.09 -11.47
CA SER A 61 11.95 -15.38 -12.91
C SER A 61 10.59 -14.92 -13.42
N GLU A 62 9.52 -15.19 -12.69
CA GLU A 62 8.16 -14.77 -13.04
C GLU A 62 8.00 -13.24 -12.98
N VAL A 63 8.65 -12.56 -12.05
CA VAL A 63 8.64 -11.08 -12.01
C VAL A 63 9.27 -10.49 -13.28
N ILE A 64 10.44 -10.98 -13.70
CA ILE A 64 11.10 -10.50 -14.94
C ILE A 64 10.19 -10.71 -16.14
N LYS A 65 9.60 -11.89 -16.26
CA LYS A 65 8.70 -12.26 -17.34
C LYS A 65 7.47 -11.36 -17.40
N GLN A 66 6.82 -11.11 -16.25
CA GLN A 66 5.64 -10.26 -16.17
C GLN A 66 5.95 -8.78 -16.38
N LEU A 67 7.14 -8.33 -16.01
CA LEU A 67 7.62 -6.97 -16.30
C LEU A 67 7.98 -6.77 -17.78
N CYS A 68 8.21 -7.83 -18.53
CA CYS A 68 8.68 -7.78 -19.92
C CYS A 68 10.00 -6.98 -20.06
N VAL A 69 10.91 -7.13 -19.10
CA VAL A 69 12.21 -6.46 -19.08
C VAL A 69 13.34 -7.43 -19.41
N PRO A 70 14.50 -6.95 -19.90
CA PRO A 70 15.68 -7.77 -20.10
C PRO A 70 16.14 -8.44 -18.81
N GLN A 71 16.97 -9.49 -18.96
CA GLN A 71 17.59 -10.15 -17.82
C GLN A 71 18.48 -9.15 -17.05
N PRO A 72 18.28 -8.94 -15.76
CA PRO A 72 19.12 -8.06 -14.96
C PRO A 72 20.48 -8.70 -14.65
N ALA A 73 21.47 -7.87 -14.32
CA ALA A 73 22.79 -8.30 -13.86
C ALA A 73 22.70 -8.98 -12.49
N SER A 74 21.84 -8.50 -11.61
CA SER A 74 21.55 -9.15 -10.33
C SER A 74 20.09 -9.01 -9.92
N ILE A 75 19.62 -9.98 -9.12
CA ILE A 75 18.26 -10.00 -8.57
C ILE A 75 18.32 -10.32 -7.09
N ARG A 76 17.69 -9.51 -6.28
CA ARG A 76 17.65 -9.72 -4.84
C ARG A 76 16.25 -9.46 -4.28
N ILE A 77 15.93 -10.15 -3.21
CA ILE A 77 14.71 -9.88 -2.43
C ILE A 77 14.98 -8.69 -1.52
N GLY A 78 14.07 -7.74 -1.53
CA GLY A 78 14.14 -6.57 -0.66
C GLY A 78 13.93 -6.95 0.80
N TRP A 79 14.32 -6.04 1.67
CA TRP A 79 14.19 -6.19 3.12
C TRP A 79 12.72 -6.37 3.55
N GLY A 80 12.52 -7.11 4.62
CA GLY A 80 11.21 -7.31 5.24
C GLY A 80 10.42 -8.53 4.74
N SER A 81 10.93 -9.24 3.73
CA SER A 81 10.36 -10.51 3.27
C SER A 81 11.45 -11.57 3.15
N TYR A 82 11.17 -12.78 3.58
CA TYR A 82 12.11 -13.89 3.56
C TYR A 82 11.40 -15.22 3.34
N TRP A 83 12.11 -16.15 2.72
CA TRP A 83 11.64 -17.51 2.47
C TRP A 83 12.01 -18.40 3.63
N LYS A 84 11.01 -19.06 4.23
CA LYS A 84 11.23 -19.98 5.34
C LYS A 84 10.20 -21.10 5.30
N ASP A 85 10.64 -22.32 5.53
CA ASP A 85 9.79 -23.54 5.65
C ASP A 85 8.80 -23.71 4.46
N GLY A 86 9.26 -23.42 3.24
CA GLY A 86 8.45 -23.54 2.01
C GLY A 86 7.40 -22.45 1.82
N LYS A 87 7.51 -21.33 2.54
CA LYS A 87 6.60 -20.18 2.43
C LYS A 87 7.31 -18.85 2.60
N TRP A 88 6.70 -17.81 2.02
CA TRP A 88 7.10 -16.43 2.29
C TRP A 88 6.62 -16.00 3.66
N SER A 89 7.53 -15.45 4.42
CA SER A 89 7.30 -14.84 5.73
C SER A 89 7.70 -13.37 5.68
N PHE A 90 7.04 -12.57 6.51
CA PHE A 90 7.21 -11.12 6.50
C PHE A 90 7.65 -10.66 7.88
N GLU A 91 8.60 -9.74 7.91
CA GLU A 91 8.92 -9.03 9.12
C GLU A 91 7.78 -8.06 9.43
N GLN A 92 7.04 -8.36 10.49
CA GLN A 92 5.94 -7.53 10.93
C GLN A 92 6.39 -6.66 12.10
N SER A 93 6.34 -5.37 11.92
CA SER A 93 6.33 -4.46 13.06
C SER A 93 4.98 -4.60 13.74
N SER A 94 4.95 -5.07 14.97
CA SER A 94 3.73 -5.22 15.76
C SER A 94 2.93 -3.90 15.75
N GLY A 95 1.67 -3.97 15.36
CA GLY A 95 0.73 -2.84 15.40
C GLY A 95 0.82 -1.84 14.25
N VAL A 96 1.84 -1.85 13.40
CA VAL A 96 2.00 -0.85 12.33
C VAL A 96 0.97 -0.99 11.21
N LEU A 97 0.62 -2.22 10.84
CA LEU A 97 -0.35 -2.51 9.78
C LEU A 97 -1.72 -2.96 10.34
N SER A 98 -1.86 -3.08 11.64
CA SER A 98 -3.07 -3.52 12.31
C SER A 98 -3.73 -2.35 13.04
N LEU A 99 -5.06 -2.35 13.12
CA LEU A 99 -5.80 -1.47 14.03
C LEU A 99 -5.66 -1.92 15.50
N HIS A 100 -5.08 -3.08 15.75
CA HIS A 100 -4.77 -3.56 17.10
C HIS A 100 -3.46 -2.96 17.59
N GLY A 101 -3.41 -2.59 18.86
CA GLY A 101 -2.22 -2.01 19.49
C GLY A 101 -1.97 -0.55 19.13
N GLN A 102 -2.98 0.16 18.62
CA GLN A 102 -2.91 1.61 18.47
C GLN A 102 -2.81 2.27 19.84
N VAL A 103 -2.04 3.33 19.91
CA VAL A 103 -1.82 4.10 21.13
C VAL A 103 -2.43 5.49 21.02
N PRO A 104 -2.94 6.07 22.13
CA PRO A 104 -3.44 7.42 22.14
C PRO A 104 -2.31 8.43 21.84
N PHE A 105 -2.65 9.63 21.42
CA PHE A 105 -1.66 10.68 21.15
C PHE A 105 -0.85 11.06 22.39
N TYR A 106 -1.49 11.01 23.54
CA TYR A 106 -0.87 11.33 24.83
C TYR A 106 -0.88 10.10 25.73
N GLY A 107 0.26 9.80 26.33
CA GLY A 107 0.39 8.84 27.41
C GLY A 107 0.12 9.48 28.78
N GLU A 108 0.74 8.94 29.82
CA GLU A 108 0.65 9.50 31.19
C GLU A 108 1.24 10.93 31.28
N SER A 109 2.17 11.27 30.37
CA SER A 109 2.73 12.60 30.29
C SER A 109 2.07 13.41 29.19
N SER A 110 1.35 14.46 29.55
CA SER A 110 0.72 15.38 28.58
C SER A 110 1.70 16.31 27.84
N LYS A 111 3.00 16.23 28.17
CA LYS A 111 4.04 17.08 27.55
C LYS A 111 4.63 16.49 26.27
N VAL A 112 4.37 15.22 25.99
CA VAL A 112 4.90 14.51 24.82
C VAL A 112 3.74 13.83 24.12
N ALA A 113 3.57 14.13 22.84
CA ALA A 113 2.59 13.48 21.99
C ALA A 113 3.28 12.52 21.01
N LEU A 114 2.66 11.37 20.78
CA LEU A 114 3.02 10.43 19.71
C LEU A 114 2.02 10.61 18.57
N CYS A 115 2.49 11.14 17.43
CA CYS A 115 1.68 11.31 16.24
C CYS A 115 2.33 10.57 15.08
N GLY A 116 1.73 9.46 14.65
CA GLY A 116 2.30 8.64 13.57
C GLY A 116 1.53 7.35 13.35
N MET A 117 2.18 6.38 12.70
CA MET A 117 1.56 5.12 12.29
C MET A 117 1.01 4.27 13.44
N MET A 118 1.51 4.47 14.66
CA MET A 118 1.03 3.79 15.87
C MET A 118 -0.15 4.49 16.53
N SER A 119 -0.48 5.72 16.12
CA SER A 119 -1.58 6.49 16.70
C SER A 119 -2.94 5.98 16.23
N GLU A 120 -3.97 6.28 17.01
CA GLU A 120 -5.34 5.87 16.71
C GLU A 120 -5.79 6.39 15.34
N ARG A 121 -6.34 5.46 14.54
CA ARG A 121 -6.90 5.76 13.22
C ARG A 121 -7.94 4.70 12.84
N LYS A 122 -8.77 5.02 11.87
CA LYS A 122 -9.77 4.10 11.29
C LYS A 122 -9.29 3.50 9.97
N THR A 123 -8.43 4.21 9.24
CA THR A 123 -7.83 3.71 8.01
C THR A 123 -6.87 2.56 8.34
N PRO A 124 -7.13 1.33 7.86
CA PRO A 124 -6.39 0.13 8.28
C PRO A 124 -4.98 0.03 7.69
N TYR A 125 -4.66 0.80 6.67
CA TYR A 125 -3.41 0.70 5.92
C TYR A 125 -2.44 1.81 6.29
N SER A 126 -1.15 1.54 6.08
CA SER A 126 -0.10 2.55 6.07
C SER A 126 -0.17 3.33 4.77
N SER A 127 -0.87 4.43 4.75
CA SER A 127 -1.10 5.23 3.55
C SER A 127 -1.05 6.74 3.86
N ILE A 128 -1.05 7.55 2.81
CA ILE A 128 -1.14 9.02 2.93
C ILE A 128 -2.45 9.41 3.62
N GLU A 129 -3.56 8.72 3.31
CA GLU A 129 -4.86 8.94 3.95
C GLU A 129 -4.80 8.67 5.45
N ALA A 130 -4.13 7.59 5.86
CA ALA A 130 -3.92 7.28 7.27
C ALA A 130 -3.09 8.37 7.97
N ALA A 131 -2.05 8.86 7.33
CA ALA A 131 -1.22 9.95 7.86
C ALA A 131 -2.02 11.25 8.00
N ILE A 132 -2.84 11.59 7.02
CA ILE A 132 -3.73 12.75 7.05
C ILE A 132 -4.79 12.58 8.15
N GLU A 133 -5.38 11.40 8.29
CA GLU A 133 -6.37 11.10 9.34
C GLU A 133 -5.76 11.30 10.72
N VAL A 134 -4.59 10.71 10.97
CA VAL A 134 -3.86 10.83 12.23
C VAL A 134 -3.53 12.30 12.54
N GLY A 135 -2.96 13.03 11.58
CA GLY A 135 -2.62 14.44 11.77
C GLY A 135 -3.83 15.30 12.09
N ARG A 136 -4.95 15.11 11.40
CA ARG A 136 -6.20 15.84 11.64
C ARG A 136 -6.83 15.48 12.98
N SER A 137 -6.80 14.22 13.37
CA SER A 137 -7.30 13.76 14.67
C SER A 137 -6.47 14.34 15.81
N PHE A 138 -5.14 14.35 15.66
CA PHE A 138 -4.24 14.99 16.59
C PHE A 138 -4.54 16.50 16.75
N CYS A 139 -4.70 17.22 15.65
CA CYS A 139 -5.06 18.65 15.69
C CYS A 139 -6.41 18.88 16.36
N HIS A 140 -7.38 18.02 16.11
CA HIS A 140 -8.70 18.11 16.75
C HIS A 140 -8.59 17.92 18.26
N GLU A 141 -7.88 16.89 18.70
CA GLU A 141 -7.74 16.57 20.12
C GLU A 141 -6.90 17.62 20.88
N THR A 142 -5.83 18.11 20.23
CA THR A 142 -4.87 19.01 20.87
C THR A 142 -5.32 20.46 20.86
N PHE A 143 -5.94 20.91 19.77
CA PHE A 143 -6.24 22.32 19.52
C PHE A 143 -7.75 22.61 19.37
N GLU A 144 -8.61 21.65 19.73
CA GLU A 144 -10.07 21.76 19.63
C GLU A 144 -10.56 22.19 18.23
N THR A 145 -9.82 21.81 17.19
CA THR A 145 -10.16 22.14 15.81
C THR A 145 -11.42 21.37 15.37
N ARG A 146 -11.98 21.74 14.21
CA ARG A 146 -13.14 21.05 13.67
C ARG A 146 -12.85 19.55 13.48
N ARG A 147 -13.74 18.68 14.01
CA ARG A 147 -13.59 17.23 13.90
C ARG A 147 -13.44 16.80 12.44
N PRO A 148 -12.40 16.03 12.11
CA PRO A 148 -12.21 15.55 10.75
C PRO A 148 -13.34 14.59 10.34
N LEU A 149 -13.83 14.74 9.11
CA LEU A 149 -14.73 13.75 8.51
C LEU A 149 -13.91 12.58 8.02
N HIS A 150 -14.35 11.37 8.33
CA HIS A 150 -13.69 10.17 7.83
C HIS A 150 -13.91 10.03 6.31
N PRO A 151 -12.88 9.76 5.49
CA PRO A 151 -13.03 9.66 4.02
C PRO A 151 -14.10 8.65 3.57
N VAL A 152 -14.20 7.52 4.27
CA VAL A 152 -15.21 6.49 3.99
C VAL A 152 -16.63 7.02 4.18
N LEU A 153 -16.84 7.90 5.17
CA LEU A 153 -18.15 8.51 5.39
C LEU A 153 -18.56 9.44 4.24
N ILE A 154 -17.61 10.21 3.72
CA ILE A 154 -17.83 11.09 2.57
C ILE A 154 -18.22 10.28 1.34
N THR A 155 -17.51 9.18 1.07
CA THR A 155 -17.78 8.29 -0.06
C THR A 155 -19.18 7.68 0.04
N HIS A 156 -19.61 7.24 1.24
CA HIS A 156 -20.94 6.72 1.44
C HIS A 156 -22.03 7.78 1.25
N VAL A 157 -21.81 9.00 1.75
CA VAL A 157 -22.74 10.12 1.55
C VAL A 157 -22.87 10.45 0.06
N LEU A 158 -21.77 10.55 -0.67
CA LEU A 158 -21.79 10.80 -2.12
C LEU A 158 -22.51 9.68 -2.87
N PHE A 159 -22.31 8.42 -2.48
CA PHE A 159 -22.99 7.27 -3.09
C PHE A 159 -24.50 7.30 -2.84
N ILE A 160 -24.93 7.64 -1.62
CA ILE A 160 -26.38 7.81 -1.28
C ILE A 160 -26.98 8.95 -2.09
N VAL A 161 -26.31 10.09 -2.18
CA VAL A 161 -26.77 11.23 -2.98
C VAL A 161 -26.91 10.86 -4.45
N LEU A 162 -25.97 10.11 -4.99
CA LEU A 162 -26.01 9.63 -6.38
C LEU A 162 -27.21 8.71 -6.62
N ILE A 163 -27.46 7.73 -5.72
CA ILE A 163 -28.59 6.82 -5.82
C ILE A 163 -29.91 7.60 -5.73
N LEU A 164 -30.06 8.51 -4.79
CA LEU A 164 -31.27 9.32 -4.65
C LEU A 164 -31.50 10.19 -5.88
N SER A 165 -30.45 10.74 -6.46
CA SER A 165 -30.55 11.54 -7.69
C SER A 165 -31.02 10.69 -8.89
N LEU A 166 -30.51 9.46 -9.01
CA LEU A 166 -30.94 8.53 -10.07
C LEU A 166 -32.41 8.11 -9.91
N ILE A 167 -32.86 7.85 -8.67
CA ILE A 167 -34.26 7.54 -8.37
C ILE A 167 -35.16 8.71 -8.76
N LEU A 168 -34.80 9.93 -8.38
CA LEU A 168 -35.56 11.14 -8.72
C LEU A 168 -35.67 11.40 -10.24
N ILE A 169 -34.60 11.11 -10.99
CA ILE A 169 -34.60 11.22 -12.45
C ILE A 169 -35.53 10.17 -13.07
N TYR A 170 -35.49 8.95 -12.53
CA TYR A 170 -36.32 7.84 -13.01
C TYR A 170 -37.81 8.09 -12.77
N THR A 171 -38.18 8.52 -11.55
CA THR A 171 -39.58 8.79 -11.17
C THR A 171 -40.19 10.05 -11.82
N ARG A 172 -39.37 10.94 -12.42
CA ARG A 172 -39.84 12.09 -13.17
C ARG A 172 -40.13 11.80 -14.64
N LYS A 173 -39.82 10.62 -15.15
CA LYS A 173 -40.03 10.22 -16.53
C LYS A 173 -41.37 9.53 -16.78
N ASP A 174 -42.12 9.25 -15.74
CA ASP A 174 -43.52 8.79 -15.76
C ASP A 174 -44.44 9.96 -15.44
#